data_e6fa03109a4e63ce1708aa6384922b26
#
_entry.id   e6fa03109a4e63ce1708aa6384922b26
#
_cell.length_a   1.000
_cell.length_b   1.000
_cell.length_c   1.000
_cell.angle_alpha   90.00
_cell.angle_beta   90.00
_cell.angle_gamma   90.00
#
_symmetry.space_group_name_H-M   'P 1'
#
loop_
_entity.id
_entity.type
_entity.pdbx_description
1 polymer ?
#
loop_
_entity_poly.entity_id
_entity_poly.type
_entity_poly.pdbx_seq_one_letter_code
_entity_poly.pdbx_strand_id
1 'polypeptide(L)'
;MRALEQSYQRLGMDRIDIALIHDVDIWTHGSAEAYERRFRQAMDGAYRALEELRRLGVVRAIGVGINEVAPCVRFANEAAFDCFLLAGRYTLLEQNGLDDLLPLAEQQGFSLLVGGPFNSGILATGATPGAKYNYKPAPEAILERVARIDVICQRHHVPLAAAAIQFPLGHPSIAAIVPGAVSPSEVERNADYIDLPIPQSLWEELKAEELLAADARVPITGAT
;
A
#
# COMPACT_ATOMS: atom_id res chain seq x y z
N MET A 1 16.50 -9.04 16.95
CA MET A 1 16.97 -8.16 18.04
C MET A 1 17.89 -7.06 17.50
N ARG A 2 19.11 -7.37 17.03
CA ARG A 2 20.11 -6.35 16.59
C ARG A 2 19.58 -5.33 15.56
N ALA A 3 18.76 -5.76 14.60
CA ALA A 3 18.15 -4.85 13.61
C ALA A 3 17.18 -3.83 14.24
N LEU A 4 16.41 -4.22 15.24
CA LEU A 4 15.51 -3.34 15.97
C LEU A 4 16.29 -2.33 16.83
N GLU A 5 17.35 -2.78 17.51
CA GLU A 5 18.25 -1.90 18.26
C GLU A 5 18.90 -0.84 17.38
N GLN A 6 19.34 -1.21 16.18
CA GLN A 6 19.84 -0.26 15.18
C GLN A 6 18.77 0.71 14.69
N SER A 7 17.50 0.28 14.61
CA SER A 7 16.38 1.16 14.25
C SER A 7 16.13 2.20 15.34
N TYR A 8 16.14 1.83 16.61
CA TYR A 8 16.06 2.79 17.72
C TYR A 8 17.18 3.85 17.64
N GLN A 9 18.43 3.39 17.42
CA GLN A 9 19.57 4.31 17.31
C GLN A 9 19.44 5.27 16.12
N ARG A 10 19.01 4.77 14.94
CA ARG A 10 18.86 5.63 13.76
C ARG A 10 17.68 6.61 13.86
N LEU A 11 16.59 6.19 14.47
CA LEU A 11 15.41 7.04 14.66
C LEU A 11 15.57 8.04 15.82
N GLY A 12 16.51 7.77 16.76
CA GLY A 12 16.64 8.57 17.97
C GLY A 12 15.38 8.51 18.85
N MET A 13 14.63 7.42 18.79
CA MET A 13 13.38 7.22 19.50
C MET A 13 13.55 6.10 20.52
N ASP A 14 12.81 6.18 21.62
CA ASP A 14 12.80 5.17 22.69
C ASP A 14 11.73 4.08 22.48
N ARG A 15 10.88 4.25 21.44
CA ARG A 15 9.77 3.34 21.16
C ARG A 15 9.55 3.14 19.65
N ILE A 16 9.27 1.90 19.28
CA ILE A 16 8.77 1.50 17.96
C ILE A 16 7.48 0.72 18.21
N ASP A 17 6.36 1.21 17.67
CA ASP A 17 5.05 0.57 17.88
C ASP A 17 4.80 -0.57 16.91
N ILE A 18 5.21 -0.42 15.64
CA ILE A 18 5.01 -1.41 14.57
C ILE A 18 6.36 -1.83 14.01
N ALA A 19 6.63 -3.12 13.98
CA ALA A 19 7.83 -3.69 13.40
C ALA A 19 7.48 -4.62 12.23
N LEU A 20 8.08 -4.36 11.05
CA LEU A 20 7.79 -5.09 9.82
C LEU A 20 9.01 -5.89 9.35
N ILE A 21 8.79 -7.14 8.95
CA ILE A 21 9.73 -7.93 8.13
C ILE A 21 9.71 -7.33 6.73
N HIS A 22 10.87 -7.02 6.15
CA HIS A 22 10.95 -6.23 4.92
C HIS A 22 11.38 -7.06 3.72
N ASP A 23 10.68 -6.86 2.59
CA ASP A 23 11.04 -7.34 1.25
C ASP A 23 11.31 -8.86 1.14
N VAL A 24 10.44 -9.68 1.71
CA VAL A 24 10.46 -11.13 1.52
C VAL A 24 9.46 -11.49 0.42
N ASP A 25 9.82 -11.24 -0.83
CA ASP A 25 9.02 -11.49 -2.02
C ASP A 25 9.88 -11.95 -3.21
N ILE A 26 9.23 -12.42 -4.29
CA ILE A 26 9.93 -12.89 -5.48
C ILE A 26 10.55 -11.72 -6.24
N TRP A 27 9.85 -10.60 -6.29
CA TRP A 27 10.33 -9.41 -6.99
C TRP A 27 11.68 -8.92 -6.46
N THR A 28 11.85 -8.92 -5.15
CA THR A 28 13.12 -8.51 -4.50
C THR A 28 14.22 -9.56 -4.66
N HIS A 29 13.86 -10.86 -4.55
CA HIS A 29 14.86 -11.94 -4.53
C HIS A 29 15.09 -12.63 -5.87
N GLY A 30 14.34 -12.29 -6.91
CA GLY A 30 14.57 -12.64 -8.31
C GLY A 30 14.19 -14.06 -8.70
N SER A 31 13.95 -14.99 -7.75
CA SER A 31 13.47 -16.34 -8.06
C SER A 31 12.63 -16.95 -6.93
N ALA A 32 11.79 -17.93 -7.29
CA ALA A 32 10.97 -18.66 -6.34
C ALA A 32 11.80 -19.41 -5.29
N GLU A 33 12.95 -19.99 -5.67
CA GLU A 33 13.84 -20.70 -4.76
C GLU A 33 14.50 -19.75 -3.76
N ALA A 34 14.91 -18.55 -4.22
CA ALA A 34 15.50 -17.53 -3.36
C ALA A 34 14.44 -17.00 -2.37
N TYR A 35 13.24 -16.71 -2.85
CA TYR A 35 12.08 -16.35 -2.03
C TYR A 35 11.80 -17.42 -0.96
N GLU A 36 11.71 -18.70 -1.34
CA GLU A 36 11.42 -19.81 -0.43
C GLU A 36 12.44 -19.89 0.72
N ARG A 37 13.73 -19.76 0.39
CA ARG A 37 14.77 -19.71 1.42
C ARG A 37 14.62 -18.52 2.37
N ARG A 38 14.29 -17.34 1.84
CA ARG A 38 14.10 -16.13 2.65
C ARG A 38 12.84 -16.20 3.48
N PHE A 39 11.77 -16.74 2.93
CA PHE A 39 10.53 -16.95 3.66
C PHE A 39 10.76 -17.83 4.89
N ARG A 40 11.42 -18.98 4.74
CA ARG A 40 11.76 -19.86 5.87
C ARG A 40 12.65 -19.15 6.90
N GLN A 41 13.68 -18.44 6.46
CA GLN A 41 14.52 -17.66 7.35
C GLN A 41 13.74 -16.58 8.11
N ALA A 42 12.79 -15.92 7.45
CA ALA A 42 11.92 -14.94 8.07
C ALA A 42 11.02 -15.57 9.14
N MET A 43 10.38 -16.69 8.82
CA MET A 43 9.48 -17.38 9.74
C MET A 43 10.23 -18.01 10.95
N ASP A 44 11.36 -18.67 10.70
CA ASP A 44 12.15 -19.34 11.76
C ASP A 44 12.90 -18.35 12.65
N GLY A 45 13.20 -17.15 12.17
CA GLY A 45 14.00 -16.16 12.87
C GLY A 45 13.26 -14.87 13.19
N ALA A 46 12.97 -14.06 12.16
CA ALA A 46 12.42 -12.71 12.35
C ALA A 46 11.02 -12.76 12.99
N TYR A 47 10.12 -13.61 12.48
CA TYR A 47 8.77 -13.73 13.01
C TYR A 47 8.81 -14.12 14.50
N ARG A 48 9.55 -15.17 14.86
CA ARG A 48 9.65 -15.62 16.28
C ARG A 48 10.18 -14.51 17.19
N ALA A 49 11.18 -13.77 16.74
CA ALA A 49 11.74 -12.66 17.51
C ALA A 49 10.73 -11.51 17.68
N LEU A 50 10.00 -11.15 16.61
CA LEU A 50 9.00 -10.09 16.64
C LEU A 50 7.78 -10.49 17.47
N GLU A 51 7.33 -11.74 17.38
CA GLU A 51 6.23 -12.26 18.21
C GLU A 51 6.58 -12.21 19.70
N GLU A 52 7.81 -12.59 20.08
CA GLU A 52 8.27 -12.47 21.46
C GLU A 52 8.29 -11.00 21.92
N LEU A 53 8.77 -10.08 21.08
CA LEU A 53 8.77 -8.65 21.38
C LEU A 53 7.35 -8.09 21.54
N ARG A 54 6.40 -8.55 20.70
CA ARG A 54 4.98 -8.20 20.84
C ARG A 54 4.41 -8.74 22.13
N ARG A 55 4.67 -10.01 22.46
CA ARG A 55 4.22 -10.65 23.71
C ARG A 55 4.76 -9.94 24.97
N LEU A 56 5.99 -9.42 24.91
CA LEU A 56 6.61 -8.64 25.98
C LEU A 56 6.17 -7.17 26.00
N GLY A 57 5.36 -6.72 25.06
CA GLY A 57 4.91 -5.33 24.95
C GLY A 57 5.99 -4.33 24.50
N VAL A 58 7.12 -4.81 23.95
CA VAL A 58 8.20 -3.98 23.41
C VAL A 58 7.76 -3.33 22.09
N VAL A 59 7.02 -4.07 21.26
CA VAL A 59 6.28 -3.56 20.11
C VAL A 59 4.79 -3.87 20.28
N ARG A 60 3.92 -3.07 19.66
CA ARG A 60 2.46 -3.25 19.77
C ARG A 60 1.90 -4.10 18.64
N ALA A 61 2.53 -4.02 17.46
CA ALA A 61 2.11 -4.75 16.28
C ALA A 61 3.32 -5.26 15.49
N ILE A 62 3.14 -6.39 14.83
CA ILE A 62 4.12 -6.99 13.94
C ILE A 62 3.51 -7.26 12.57
N GLY A 63 4.33 -7.17 11.53
CA GLY A 63 3.84 -7.36 10.18
C GLY A 63 4.93 -7.65 9.17
N VAL A 64 4.55 -7.50 7.89
CA VAL A 64 5.46 -7.67 6.75
C VAL A 64 5.27 -6.50 5.79
N GLY A 65 6.36 -5.94 5.26
CA GLY A 65 6.34 -4.91 4.22
C GLY A 65 6.92 -5.45 2.92
N ILE A 66 6.10 -5.59 1.88
CA ILE A 66 6.44 -6.23 0.60
C ILE A 66 5.69 -5.64 -0.59
N ASN A 67 6.13 -6.02 -1.81
CA ASN A 67 5.65 -5.48 -3.08
C ASN A 67 4.69 -6.42 -3.84
N GLU A 68 4.35 -7.57 -3.29
CA GLU A 68 3.53 -8.58 -3.96
C GLU A 68 2.42 -9.11 -3.04
N VAL A 69 1.24 -9.38 -3.61
CA VAL A 69 0.06 -9.84 -2.88
C VAL A 69 0.22 -11.29 -2.39
N ALA A 70 0.67 -12.19 -3.27
CA ALA A 70 0.77 -13.62 -2.95
C ALA A 70 1.66 -13.93 -1.73
N PRO A 71 2.84 -13.30 -1.55
CA PRO A 71 3.60 -13.40 -0.32
C PRO A 71 2.85 -12.89 0.94
N CYS A 72 2.07 -11.79 0.86
CA CYS A 72 1.23 -11.35 1.97
C CYS A 72 0.25 -12.44 2.41
N VAL A 73 -0.48 -13.00 1.45
CA VAL A 73 -1.45 -14.08 1.68
C VAL A 73 -0.76 -15.30 2.32
N ARG A 74 0.43 -15.64 1.84
CA ARG A 74 1.19 -16.77 2.41
C ARG A 74 1.58 -16.51 3.87
N PHE A 75 2.15 -15.35 4.19
CA PHE A 75 2.49 -14.99 5.55
C PHE A 75 1.27 -15.01 6.47
N ALA A 76 0.15 -14.44 6.03
CA ALA A 76 -1.10 -14.41 6.79
C ALA A 76 -1.67 -15.80 7.07
N ASN A 77 -1.50 -16.76 6.14
CA ASN A 77 -1.94 -18.14 6.34
C ASN A 77 -1.01 -18.97 7.23
N GLU A 78 0.27 -18.58 7.36
CA GLU A 78 1.23 -19.36 8.13
C GLU A 78 1.40 -18.88 9.58
N ALA A 79 1.05 -17.60 9.88
CA ALA A 79 1.21 -17.07 11.23
C ALA A 79 0.34 -15.83 11.50
N ALA A 80 0.17 -15.50 12.77
CA ALA A 80 -0.60 -14.34 13.20
C ALA A 80 0.23 -13.04 13.10
N PHE A 81 -0.11 -12.23 12.11
CA PHE A 81 0.38 -10.87 11.93
C PHE A 81 -0.73 -9.85 12.20
N ASP A 82 -0.36 -8.66 12.65
CA ASP A 82 -1.31 -7.59 12.95
C ASP A 82 -1.54 -6.69 11.73
N CYS A 83 -0.53 -6.56 10.85
CA CYS A 83 -0.63 -5.73 9.66
C CYS A 83 0.32 -6.15 8.53
N PHE A 84 0.00 -5.69 7.32
CA PHE A 84 0.88 -5.80 6.15
C PHE A 84 1.02 -4.43 5.49
N LEU A 85 2.25 -4.02 5.16
CA LEU A 85 2.49 -2.88 4.29
C LEU A 85 2.66 -3.40 2.87
N LEU A 86 1.64 -3.17 2.05
CA LEU A 86 1.60 -3.56 0.64
C LEU A 86 1.89 -2.35 -0.25
N ALA A 87 3.00 -2.41 -0.99
CA ALA A 87 3.44 -1.28 -1.81
C ALA A 87 2.90 -1.36 -3.24
N GLY A 88 2.07 -0.37 -3.62
CA GLY A 88 1.64 -0.13 -5.00
C GLY A 88 0.73 -1.19 -5.62
N ARG A 89 0.09 -2.08 -4.83
CA ARG A 89 -0.76 -3.18 -5.34
C ARG A 89 -2.23 -3.09 -4.93
N TYR A 90 -2.59 -2.06 -4.17
CA TYR A 90 -3.98 -1.65 -3.97
C TYR A 90 -4.06 -0.13 -4.06
N THR A 91 -4.19 0.36 -5.27
CA THR A 91 -4.15 1.78 -5.63
C THR A 91 -5.23 2.09 -6.66
N LEU A 92 -5.41 3.36 -7.00
CA LEU A 92 -6.32 3.78 -8.07
C LEU A 92 -5.99 3.13 -9.43
N LEU A 93 -4.71 2.77 -9.66
CA LEU A 93 -4.24 2.12 -10.89
C LEU A 93 -4.30 0.58 -10.81
N GLU A 94 -4.05 0.01 -9.64
CA GLU A 94 -3.95 -1.44 -9.43
C GLU A 94 -4.80 -1.89 -8.24
N GLN A 95 -5.61 -2.95 -8.42
CA GLN A 95 -6.45 -3.53 -7.37
C GLN A 95 -6.15 -5.01 -7.14
N ASN A 96 -4.89 -5.43 -7.32
CA ASN A 96 -4.47 -6.84 -7.25
C ASN A 96 -4.73 -7.52 -5.88
N GLY A 97 -4.87 -6.74 -4.82
CA GLY A 97 -5.20 -7.28 -3.48
C GLY A 97 -6.67 -7.53 -3.23
N LEU A 98 -7.55 -7.20 -4.20
CA LEU A 98 -9.01 -7.22 -4.01
C LEU A 98 -9.56 -8.64 -3.83
N ASP A 99 -9.06 -9.60 -4.62
CA ASP A 99 -9.64 -10.94 -4.69
C ASP A 99 -9.21 -11.85 -3.53
N ASP A 100 -7.96 -11.71 -3.06
CA ASP A 100 -7.36 -12.65 -2.11
C ASP A 100 -7.04 -12.00 -0.76
N LEU A 101 -6.28 -10.89 -0.76
CA LEU A 101 -5.70 -10.34 0.46
C LEU A 101 -6.70 -9.55 1.30
N LEU A 102 -7.56 -8.75 0.66
CA LEU A 102 -8.55 -7.94 1.39
C LEU A 102 -9.63 -8.79 2.05
N PRO A 103 -10.23 -9.82 1.39
CA PRO A 103 -11.11 -10.76 2.06
C PRO A 103 -10.43 -11.51 3.21
N LEU A 104 -9.17 -11.91 3.03
CA LEU A 104 -8.40 -12.57 4.09
C LEU A 104 -8.16 -11.62 5.28
N ALA A 105 -7.91 -10.34 5.03
CA ALA A 105 -7.76 -9.32 6.06
C ALA A 105 -9.05 -9.14 6.88
N GLU A 106 -10.20 -9.10 6.23
CA GLU A 106 -11.50 -9.06 6.92
C GLU A 106 -11.75 -10.32 7.74
N GLN A 107 -11.42 -11.50 7.20
CA GLN A 107 -11.61 -12.76 7.87
C GLN A 107 -10.72 -12.94 9.11
N GLN A 108 -9.44 -12.57 9.01
CA GLN A 108 -8.44 -12.77 10.06
C GLN A 108 -8.28 -11.56 10.98
N GLY A 109 -8.79 -10.38 10.61
CA GLY A 109 -8.76 -9.16 11.41
C GLY A 109 -7.43 -8.42 11.41
N PHE A 110 -6.54 -8.64 10.43
CA PHE A 110 -5.35 -7.82 10.26
C PHE A 110 -5.62 -6.59 9.38
N SER A 111 -4.78 -5.57 9.53
CA SER A 111 -4.90 -4.33 8.75
C SER A 111 -3.87 -4.26 7.64
N LEU A 112 -4.18 -3.47 6.60
CA LEU A 112 -3.22 -3.12 5.55
C LEU A 112 -2.80 -1.66 5.66
N LEU A 113 -1.52 -1.43 5.43
CA LEU A 113 -0.90 -0.13 5.19
C LEU A 113 -0.55 -0.06 3.70
N VAL A 114 -1.10 0.90 2.97
CA VAL A 114 -0.81 1.02 1.53
C VAL A 114 0.40 1.92 1.32
N GLY A 115 1.54 1.34 0.98
CA GLY A 115 2.73 2.05 0.57
C GLY A 115 2.66 2.47 -0.90
N GLY A 116 3.26 3.61 -1.25
CA GLY A 116 3.37 4.07 -2.62
C GLY A 116 2.04 4.23 -3.39
N PRO A 117 1.01 4.91 -2.83
CA PRO A 117 -0.31 5.05 -3.46
C PRO A 117 -0.25 5.73 -4.83
N PHE A 118 0.85 6.40 -5.15
CA PHE A 118 1.05 7.09 -6.43
C PHE A 118 1.75 6.24 -7.51
N ASN A 119 2.01 4.93 -7.30
CA ASN A 119 2.64 4.03 -8.27
C ASN A 119 3.89 4.64 -8.94
N SER A 120 4.95 4.87 -8.15
CA SER A 120 6.19 5.54 -8.59
C SER A 120 6.02 7.00 -9.04
N GLY A 121 4.92 7.65 -8.62
CA GLY A 121 4.63 9.05 -8.88
C GLY A 121 3.71 9.31 -10.07
N ILE A 122 3.40 8.30 -10.90
CA ILE A 122 2.57 8.50 -12.10
C ILE A 122 1.15 8.98 -11.75
N LEU A 123 0.58 8.56 -10.64
CA LEU A 123 -0.72 9.06 -10.17
C LEU A 123 -0.67 10.43 -9.48
N ALA A 124 0.53 10.95 -9.21
CA ALA A 124 0.71 12.33 -8.73
C ALA A 124 0.94 13.33 -9.86
N THR A 125 1.61 12.90 -10.95
CA THR A 125 2.02 13.78 -12.06
C THR A 125 1.25 13.57 -13.36
N GLY A 126 0.47 12.50 -13.44
CA GLY A 126 -0.21 12.09 -14.67
C GLY A 126 0.70 11.35 -15.65
N ALA A 127 0.13 11.03 -16.84
CA ALA A 127 0.82 10.35 -17.94
C ALA A 127 1.74 11.32 -18.71
N THR A 128 2.73 11.88 -18.04
CA THR A 128 3.69 12.83 -18.61
C THR A 128 4.90 12.13 -19.21
N PRO A 129 5.65 12.78 -20.15
CA PRO A 129 6.91 12.23 -20.65
C PRO A 129 7.88 11.91 -19.51
N GLY A 130 8.41 10.69 -19.49
CA GLY A 130 9.32 10.24 -18.44
C GLY A 130 8.65 9.73 -17.16
N ALA A 131 7.32 9.64 -17.11
CA ALA A 131 6.60 9.03 -16.00
C ALA A 131 7.09 7.61 -15.72
N LYS A 132 7.15 7.26 -14.44
CA LYS A 132 7.67 5.95 -13.98
C LYS A 132 6.55 5.09 -13.42
N TYR A 133 6.70 3.79 -13.64
CA TYR A 133 5.89 2.75 -13.05
C TYR A 133 6.81 1.61 -12.60
N ASN A 134 6.67 1.12 -11.38
CA ASN A 134 7.59 0.13 -10.78
C ASN A 134 9.07 0.55 -10.92
N TYR A 135 9.36 1.85 -10.69
CA TYR A 135 10.69 2.49 -10.77
C TYR A 135 11.33 2.49 -12.16
N LYS A 136 10.64 2.03 -13.20
CA LYS A 136 11.07 2.00 -14.62
C LYS A 136 10.22 2.96 -15.45
N PRO A 137 10.61 3.31 -16.68
CA PRO A 137 9.72 4.03 -17.59
C PRO A 137 8.38 3.32 -17.70
N ALA A 138 7.28 4.07 -17.60
CA ALA A 138 5.95 3.51 -17.67
C ALA A 138 5.65 2.93 -19.06
N PRO A 139 5.14 1.68 -19.15
CA PRO A 139 4.67 1.13 -20.43
C PRO A 139 3.49 1.93 -20.99
N GLU A 140 3.31 1.90 -22.31
CA GLU A 140 2.25 2.63 -23.02
C GLU A 140 0.85 2.34 -22.45
N ALA A 141 0.53 1.08 -22.23
CA ALA A 141 -0.76 0.68 -21.65
C ALA A 141 -1.03 1.29 -20.25
N ILE A 142 0.01 1.50 -19.44
CA ILE A 142 -0.10 2.19 -18.15
C ILE A 142 -0.33 3.70 -18.36
N LEU A 143 0.41 4.32 -19.28
CA LEU A 143 0.22 5.73 -19.64
C LEU A 143 -1.20 5.99 -20.13
N GLU A 144 -1.72 5.17 -21.05
CA GLU A 144 -3.09 5.25 -21.56
C GLU A 144 -4.13 5.10 -20.43
N ARG A 145 -3.95 4.10 -19.54
CA ARG A 145 -4.87 3.90 -18.42
C ARG A 145 -4.87 5.09 -17.46
N VAL A 146 -3.69 5.62 -17.11
CA VAL A 146 -3.57 6.80 -16.24
C VAL A 146 -4.17 8.04 -16.91
N ALA A 147 -3.95 8.24 -18.22
CA ALA A 147 -4.56 9.34 -18.95
C ALA A 147 -6.10 9.28 -18.94
N ARG A 148 -6.69 8.08 -19.10
CA ARG A 148 -8.14 7.89 -19.00
C ARG A 148 -8.67 8.20 -17.59
N ILE A 149 -7.97 7.76 -16.55
CA ILE A 149 -8.33 8.08 -15.15
C ILE A 149 -8.27 9.60 -14.94
N ASP A 150 -7.21 10.25 -15.38
CA ASP A 150 -7.03 11.70 -15.22
C ASP A 150 -8.11 12.51 -15.93
N VAL A 151 -8.52 12.11 -17.14
CA VAL A 151 -9.65 12.73 -17.87
C VAL A 151 -10.94 12.68 -17.05
N ILE A 152 -11.24 11.57 -16.39
CA ILE A 152 -12.42 11.46 -15.52
C ILE A 152 -12.25 12.35 -14.29
N CYS A 153 -11.09 12.34 -13.66
CA CYS A 153 -10.80 13.21 -12.51
C CYS A 153 -11.01 14.69 -12.87
N GLN A 154 -10.50 15.14 -14.02
CA GLN A 154 -10.67 16.51 -14.51
C GLN A 154 -12.15 16.86 -14.78
N ARG A 155 -12.93 15.94 -15.31
CA ARG A 155 -14.38 16.11 -15.56
C ARG A 155 -15.15 16.38 -14.27
N HIS A 156 -14.72 15.76 -13.18
CA HIS A 156 -15.27 15.95 -11.84
C HIS A 156 -14.57 17.05 -11.02
N HIS A 157 -13.64 17.80 -11.62
CA HIS A 157 -12.83 18.83 -10.97
C HIS A 157 -12.03 18.32 -9.75
N VAL A 158 -11.60 17.08 -9.79
CA VAL A 158 -10.80 16.41 -8.74
C VAL A 158 -9.36 16.23 -9.24
N PRO A 159 -8.34 16.66 -8.48
CA PRO A 159 -6.96 16.32 -8.82
C PRO A 159 -6.74 14.81 -8.84
N LEU A 160 -6.04 14.28 -9.85
CA LEU A 160 -5.70 12.86 -9.95
C LEU A 160 -5.05 12.33 -8.66
N ALA A 161 -4.12 13.10 -8.08
CA ALA A 161 -3.43 12.74 -6.83
C ALA A 161 -4.38 12.66 -5.63
N ALA A 162 -5.44 13.49 -5.58
CA ALA A 162 -6.43 13.41 -4.51
C ALA A 162 -7.27 12.13 -4.61
N ALA A 163 -7.72 11.78 -5.81
CA ALA A 163 -8.39 10.50 -6.04
C ALA A 163 -7.47 9.31 -5.71
N ALA A 164 -6.20 9.37 -6.11
CA ALA A 164 -5.23 8.30 -5.87
C ALA A 164 -4.93 8.07 -4.39
N ILE A 165 -4.80 9.15 -3.60
CA ILE A 165 -4.48 9.04 -2.17
C ILE A 165 -5.69 8.59 -1.35
N GLN A 166 -6.91 8.97 -1.75
CA GLN A 166 -8.14 8.62 -1.02
C GLN A 166 -8.68 7.23 -1.39
N PHE A 167 -8.53 6.78 -2.64
CA PHE A 167 -9.13 5.51 -3.09
C PHE A 167 -8.88 4.33 -2.13
N PRO A 168 -7.65 4.03 -1.68
CA PRO A 168 -7.42 2.88 -0.82
C PRO A 168 -8.19 2.94 0.50
N LEU A 169 -8.42 4.15 1.03
CA LEU A 169 -9.11 4.36 2.31
C LEU A 169 -10.62 4.01 2.26
N GLY A 170 -11.16 3.77 1.07
CA GLY A 170 -12.52 3.25 0.93
C GLY A 170 -12.72 1.82 1.46
N HIS A 171 -11.64 1.06 1.66
CA HIS A 171 -11.73 -0.30 2.18
C HIS A 171 -11.47 -0.34 3.69
N PRO A 172 -12.35 -0.98 4.51
CA PRO A 172 -12.24 -0.94 5.98
C PRO A 172 -10.99 -1.63 6.53
N SER A 173 -10.38 -2.59 5.80
CA SER A 173 -9.13 -3.22 6.21
C SER A 173 -7.90 -2.34 5.97
N ILE A 174 -8.03 -1.20 5.27
CA ILE A 174 -6.93 -0.25 5.06
C ILE A 174 -6.89 0.71 6.26
N ALA A 175 -5.88 0.56 7.10
CA ALA A 175 -5.71 1.38 8.29
C ALA A 175 -4.98 2.70 8.01
N ALA A 176 -4.11 2.73 7.01
CA ALA A 176 -3.35 3.93 6.64
C ALA A 176 -2.76 3.82 5.23
N ILE A 177 -2.38 4.99 4.71
CA ILE A 177 -1.58 5.13 3.49
C ILE A 177 -0.23 5.74 3.83
N VAL A 178 0.81 5.37 3.06
CA VAL A 178 2.18 5.87 3.22
C VAL A 178 2.64 6.45 1.88
N PRO A 179 2.24 7.70 1.57
CA PRO A 179 2.67 8.37 0.35
C PRO A 179 4.14 8.82 0.47
N GLY A 180 4.89 8.70 -0.61
CA GLY A 180 6.20 9.32 -0.73
C GLY A 180 6.07 10.83 -0.94
N ALA A 181 7.02 11.60 -0.38
CA ALA A 181 7.17 13.03 -0.64
C ALA A 181 8.66 13.40 -0.60
N VAL A 182 9.09 14.31 -1.47
CA VAL A 182 10.48 14.78 -1.56
C VAL A 182 10.66 16.22 -1.09
N SER A 183 9.57 16.91 -0.73
CA SER A 183 9.58 18.27 -0.21
C SER A 183 8.50 18.50 0.84
N PRO A 184 8.65 19.49 1.74
CA PRO A 184 7.60 19.87 2.69
C PRO A 184 6.27 20.22 2.00
N SER A 185 6.31 20.92 0.88
CA SER A 185 5.11 21.30 0.11
C SER A 185 4.36 20.10 -0.49
N GLU A 186 5.05 18.99 -0.75
CA GLU A 186 4.38 17.74 -1.15
C GLU A 186 3.68 17.07 0.03
N VAL A 187 4.27 17.12 1.23
CA VAL A 187 3.64 16.61 2.45
C VAL A 187 2.37 17.41 2.75
N GLU A 188 2.44 18.73 2.73
CA GLU A 188 1.29 19.61 2.93
C GLU A 188 0.18 19.33 1.92
N ARG A 189 0.52 19.29 0.64
CA ARG A 189 -0.44 18.99 -0.42
C ARG A 189 -1.06 17.59 -0.30
N ASN A 190 -0.28 16.57 0.09
CA ASN A 190 -0.81 15.24 0.33
C ASN A 190 -1.80 15.23 1.51
N ALA A 191 -1.54 16.02 2.55
CA ALA A 191 -2.46 16.20 3.66
C ALA A 191 -3.77 16.90 3.21
N ASP A 192 -3.67 17.98 2.45
CA ASP A 192 -4.83 18.68 1.89
C ASP A 192 -5.70 17.77 1.00
N TYR A 193 -5.08 16.87 0.25
CA TYR A 193 -5.78 15.94 -0.62
C TYR A 193 -6.58 14.86 0.13
N ILE A 194 -6.22 14.53 1.36
CA ILE A 194 -6.99 13.58 2.18
C ILE A 194 -8.37 14.14 2.53
N ASP A 195 -8.45 15.44 2.79
CA ASP A 195 -9.68 16.11 3.21
C ASP A 195 -10.48 16.70 2.03
N LEU A 196 -9.96 16.58 0.80
CA LEU A 196 -10.64 17.12 -0.38
C LEU A 196 -11.94 16.34 -0.65
N PRO A 197 -13.11 17.01 -0.72
CA PRO A 197 -14.37 16.33 -1.05
C PRO A 197 -14.32 15.75 -2.47
N ILE A 198 -14.49 14.43 -2.59
CA ILE A 198 -14.58 13.73 -3.89
C ILE A 198 -16.02 13.28 -4.09
N PRO A 199 -16.69 13.70 -5.19
CA PRO A 199 -18.07 13.30 -5.45
C PRO A 199 -18.17 11.79 -5.76
N GLN A 200 -19.23 11.16 -5.28
CA GLN A 200 -19.47 9.73 -5.49
C GLN A 200 -19.54 9.37 -6.98
N SER A 201 -20.05 10.29 -7.81
CA SER A 201 -20.14 10.12 -9.27
C SER A 201 -18.78 9.93 -9.96
N LEU A 202 -17.69 10.42 -9.38
CA LEU A 202 -16.33 10.14 -9.90
C LEU A 202 -16.01 8.63 -9.80
N TRP A 203 -16.28 8.03 -8.65
CA TRP A 203 -16.03 6.61 -8.43
C TRP A 203 -16.93 5.73 -9.28
N GLU A 204 -18.20 6.13 -9.45
CA GLU A 204 -19.17 5.44 -10.30
C GLU A 204 -18.75 5.47 -11.75
N GLU A 205 -18.25 6.61 -12.27
CA GLU A 205 -17.77 6.73 -13.63
C GLU A 205 -16.48 5.91 -13.85
N LEU A 206 -15.53 5.92 -12.90
CA LEU A 206 -14.34 5.09 -12.99
C LEU A 206 -14.66 3.59 -13.05
N LYS A 207 -15.69 3.14 -12.33
CA LYS A 207 -16.16 1.75 -12.39
C LYS A 207 -16.89 1.45 -13.71
N ALA A 208 -17.73 2.35 -14.19
CA ALA A 208 -18.44 2.19 -15.45
C ALA A 208 -17.50 2.11 -16.66
N GLU A 209 -16.38 2.81 -16.58
CA GLU A 209 -15.30 2.80 -17.59
C GLU A 209 -14.28 1.67 -17.40
N GLU A 210 -14.53 0.74 -16.47
CA GLU A 210 -13.65 -0.40 -16.14
C GLU A 210 -12.22 0.03 -15.72
N LEU A 211 -12.09 1.24 -15.18
CA LEU A 211 -10.83 1.76 -14.63
C LEU A 211 -10.68 1.41 -13.14
N LEU A 212 -11.77 1.11 -12.47
CA LEU A 212 -11.81 0.47 -11.15
C LEU A 212 -12.63 -0.82 -11.25
N ALA A 213 -12.25 -1.82 -10.44
CA ALA A 213 -13.03 -3.03 -10.29
C ALA A 213 -14.43 -2.69 -9.74
N ALA A 214 -15.46 -3.35 -10.24
CA ALA A 214 -16.85 -3.05 -9.91
C ALA A 214 -17.15 -3.22 -8.41
N ASP A 215 -16.50 -4.19 -7.77
CA ASP A 215 -16.63 -4.55 -6.36
C ASP A 215 -15.62 -3.81 -5.46
N ALA A 216 -14.68 -3.04 -6.02
CA ALA A 216 -13.77 -2.22 -5.23
C ALA A 216 -14.56 -1.24 -4.35
N ARG A 217 -14.30 -1.24 -3.06
CA ARG A 217 -14.89 -0.26 -2.13
C ARG A 217 -14.22 1.08 -2.33
N VAL A 218 -15.02 2.12 -2.29
CA VAL A 218 -14.58 3.51 -2.52
C VAL A 218 -14.94 4.37 -1.31
N PRO A 219 -14.23 5.48 -1.07
CA PRO A 219 -14.58 6.41 0.00
C PRO A 219 -16.01 6.92 -0.15
N ILE A 220 -16.72 7.00 0.98
CA ILE A 220 -18.06 7.57 1.04
C ILE A 220 -17.93 9.03 1.50
N THR A 221 -18.40 9.96 0.69
CA THR A 221 -18.37 11.40 1.02
C THR A 221 -19.23 11.63 2.27
N GLY A 222 -18.64 12.12 3.35
CA GLY A 222 -19.36 12.46 4.59
C GLY A 222 -19.29 11.43 5.73
N ALA A 223 -18.45 10.38 5.62
CA ALA A 223 -18.14 9.50 6.75
C ALA A 223 -16.88 10.03 7.46
N THR A 224 -17.05 11.03 8.32
CA THR A 224 -16.08 11.48 9.35
C THR A 224 -16.63 11.17 10.72
#